data_6934f42313c8746bfc0a9091bb2b5f0b
#
_entry.id   6934f42313c8746bfc0a9091bb2b5f0b
#
_cell.length_a   1.000
_cell.length_b   1.000
_cell.length_c   1.000
_cell.angle_alpha   90.00
_cell.angle_beta   90.00
_cell.angle_gamma   90.00
#
_symmetry.space_group_name_H-M   'P 1'
#
loop_
_entity.id
_entity.type
_entity.pdbx_description
1 polymer ?
#
loop_
_entity_poly.entity_id
_entity_poly.type
_entity_poly.pdbx_seq_one_letter_code
_entity_poly.pdbx_strand_id
1 'polypeptide(L)'
;GLRRIGFDYIFDTTFAADMTIMEEGSEFLERLPEIKESGLPMFTSCCPGWVKFVKSEFPEMAGRLSTAKSPQQMFGAITKSYYAEKLGVDPEKIFCVSIMPCLAKKDECTWDGGKDVDAVLTTREVERMFKAFFIKPEELDEDEFDNPLGEGTGAGVIFGATGGVMEAALRSAYYLVTGNNPDADAFQSVRGLEGWKEASFDLNGTTVNVAVASGLSNTRRLVNAIKKLSLIHI
;
A
#
# COMPACT_ATOMS: atom_id res chain seq x y z
N GLY A 1 15.17 8.97 -18.16
CA GLY A 1 16.35 8.16 -17.79
C GLY A 1 16.13 6.67 -18.03
N LEU A 2 15.08 6.10 -17.46
CA LEU A 2 14.80 4.65 -17.53
C LEU A 2 14.62 4.15 -18.97
N ARG A 3 13.92 4.90 -19.84
CA ARG A 3 13.80 4.53 -21.27
C ARG A 3 15.15 4.45 -21.97
N ARG A 4 16.13 5.30 -21.59
CA ARG A 4 17.51 5.23 -22.13
C ARG A 4 18.26 3.97 -21.70
N ILE A 5 17.89 3.36 -20.58
CA ILE A 5 18.44 2.08 -20.11
C ILE A 5 17.80 0.90 -20.84
N GLY A 6 16.64 1.09 -21.46
CA GLY A 6 15.95 0.07 -22.24
C GLY A 6 14.66 -0.45 -21.60
N PHE A 7 14.06 0.29 -20.66
CA PHE A 7 12.71 -0.02 -20.19
C PHE A 7 11.68 0.34 -21.28
N ASP A 8 10.85 -0.62 -21.65
CA ASP A 8 9.83 -0.45 -22.69
C ASP A 8 8.66 0.40 -22.19
N TYR A 9 8.23 0.16 -20.95
CA TYR A 9 7.13 0.85 -20.30
C TYR A 9 7.53 1.32 -18.90
N ILE A 10 7.03 2.48 -18.50
CA ILE A 10 7.31 3.09 -17.19
C ILE A 10 6.02 3.63 -16.61
N PHE A 11 5.58 3.05 -15.48
CA PHE A 11 4.32 3.35 -14.86
C PHE A 11 4.49 4.01 -13.50
N ASP A 12 3.50 4.82 -13.10
CA ASP A 12 3.43 5.36 -11.74
C ASP A 12 2.71 4.37 -10.80
N THR A 13 3.36 4.02 -9.70
CA THR A 13 2.81 3.11 -8.69
C THR A 13 1.61 3.69 -7.93
N THR A 14 1.37 4.99 -7.98
CA THR A 14 0.18 5.62 -7.36
C THR A 14 -1.12 5.03 -7.86
N PHE A 15 -1.19 4.64 -9.14
CA PHE A 15 -2.32 3.91 -9.70
C PHE A 15 -2.62 2.60 -8.94
N ALA A 16 -1.57 1.82 -8.63
CA ALA A 16 -1.73 0.58 -7.88
C ALA A 16 -2.05 0.81 -6.40
N ALA A 17 -1.67 1.98 -5.87
CA ALA A 17 -2.10 2.38 -4.53
C ALA A 17 -3.62 2.58 -4.46
N ASP A 18 -4.22 3.20 -5.47
CA ASP A 18 -5.68 3.31 -5.60
C ASP A 18 -6.36 1.94 -5.63
N MET A 19 -5.82 1.01 -6.43
CA MET A 19 -6.34 -0.37 -6.47
C MET A 19 -6.25 -1.06 -5.11
N THR A 20 -5.10 -0.96 -4.45
CA THR A 20 -4.89 -1.55 -3.12
C THR A 20 -5.91 -1.01 -2.12
N ILE A 21 -6.18 0.28 -2.13
CA ILE A 21 -7.15 0.89 -1.23
C ILE A 21 -8.58 0.47 -1.51
N MET A 22 -8.94 0.28 -2.76
CA MET A 22 -10.27 -0.24 -3.12
C MET A 22 -10.46 -1.66 -2.60
N GLU A 23 -9.46 -2.52 -2.74
CA GLU A 23 -9.49 -3.89 -2.20
C GLU A 23 -9.48 -3.89 -0.67
N GLU A 24 -8.56 -3.17 -0.01
CA GLU A 24 -8.52 -3.09 1.45
C GLU A 24 -9.77 -2.45 2.04
N GLY A 25 -10.31 -1.42 1.39
CA GLY A 25 -11.56 -0.77 1.80
C GLY A 25 -12.76 -1.71 1.71
N SER A 26 -12.86 -2.48 0.65
CA SER A 26 -13.90 -3.50 0.47
C SER A 26 -13.78 -4.62 1.50
N GLU A 27 -12.57 -5.17 1.69
CA GLU A 27 -12.30 -6.18 2.72
C GLU A 27 -12.63 -5.66 4.13
N PHE A 28 -12.27 -4.41 4.43
CA PHE A 28 -12.60 -3.79 5.72
C PHE A 28 -14.11 -3.76 5.96
N LEU A 29 -14.90 -3.34 4.97
CA LEU A 29 -16.36 -3.29 5.09
C LEU A 29 -16.96 -4.69 5.26
N GLU A 30 -16.47 -5.69 4.55
CA GLU A 30 -16.87 -7.09 4.69
C GLU A 30 -16.55 -7.65 6.08
N ARG A 31 -15.38 -7.32 6.64
CA ARG A 31 -14.91 -7.77 7.95
C ARG A 31 -15.44 -6.94 9.12
N LEU A 32 -16.12 -5.84 8.87
CA LEU A 32 -16.60 -4.93 9.91
C LEU A 32 -17.52 -5.59 10.96
N PRO A 33 -18.44 -6.51 10.62
CA PRO A 33 -19.23 -7.25 11.61
C PRO A 33 -18.34 -8.08 12.55
N GLU A 34 -17.38 -8.80 12.02
CA GLU A 34 -16.42 -9.62 12.81
C GLU A 34 -15.53 -8.74 13.70
N ILE A 35 -15.09 -7.59 13.19
CA ILE A 35 -14.29 -6.62 13.97
C ILE A 35 -15.10 -6.12 15.18
N LYS A 36 -16.38 -5.80 14.97
CA LYS A 36 -17.26 -5.34 16.04
C LYS A 36 -17.54 -6.43 17.08
N GLU A 37 -17.71 -7.66 16.66
CA GLU A 37 -17.97 -8.80 17.56
C GLU A 37 -16.72 -9.18 18.36
N SER A 38 -15.56 -9.29 17.70
CA SER A 38 -14.30 -9.71 18.33
C SER A 38 -13.61 -8.60 19.13
N GLY A 39 -13.90 -7.34 18.85
CA GLY A 39 -13.16 -6.19 19.38
C GLY A 39 -11.71 -6.09 18.87
N LEU A 40 -11.31 -6.95 17.90
CA LEU A 40 -9.97 -6.96 17.33
C LEU A 40 -9.95 -6.24 15.97
N PRO A 41 -8.99 -5.35 15.72
CA PRO A 41 -8.92 -4.59 14.49
C PRO A 41 -8.51 -5.45 13.29
N MET A 42 -8.78 -4.96 12.08
CA MET A 42 -8.09 -5.33 10.86
C MET A 42 -6.84 -4.45 10.71
N PHE A 43 -5.74 -5.02 10.24
CA PHE A 43 -4.50 -4.30 9.95
C PHE A 43 -4.27 -4.20 8.44
N THR A 44 -3.81 -3.04 7.97
CA THR A 44 -3.32 -2.91 6.58
C THR A 44 -2.09 -3.79 6.35
N SER A 45 -1.85 -4.23 5.12
CA SER A 45 -0.78 -5.19 4.79
C SER A 45 0.21 -4.70 3.73
N CYS A 46 0.11 -3.45 3.28
CA CYS A 46 0.96 -2.93 2.21
C CYS A 46 2.44 -2.70 2.60
N CYS A 47 2.79 -2.78 3.89
CA CYS A 47 4.17 -2.64 4.37
C CYS A 47 4.78 -4.00 4.72
N PRO A 48 5.72 -4.55 3.92
CA PRO A 48 6.30 -5.86 4.17
C PRO A 48 7.12 -5.94 5.47
N GLY A 49 7.74 -4.84 5.88
CA GLY A 49 8.42 -4.78 7.17
C GLY A 49 7.45 -4.94 8.35
N TRP A 50 6.27 -4.34 8.25
CA TRP A 50 5.19 -4.52 9.22
C TRP A 50 4.63 -5.94 9.20
N VAL A 51 4.32 -6.47 8.02
CA VAL A 51 3.79 -7.84 7.88
C VAL A 51 4.72 -8.88 8.49
N LYS A 52 6.02 -8.79 8.22
CA LYS A 52 7.03 -9.66 8.84
C LYS A 52 7.08 -9.48 10.36
N PHE A 53 7.04 -8.24 10.82
CA PHE A 53 7.06 -7.94 12.24
C PHE A 53 5.86 -8.58 12.97
N VAL A 54 4.64 -8.47 12.41
CA VAL A 54 3.47 -9.13 12.99
C VAL A 54 3.63 -10.64 13.01
N LYS A 55 3.99 -11.22 11.88
CA LYS A 55 4.15 -12.68 11.77
C LYS A 55 5.21 -13.25 12.73
N SER A 56 6.24 -12.48 13.08
CA SER A 56 7.30 -12.92 13.99
C SER A 56 7.04 -12.62 15.47
N GLU A 57 6.54 -11.42 15.78
CA GLU A 57 6.39 -10.96 17.16
C GLU A 57 4.97 -11.18 17.73
N PHE A 58 3.97 -11.25 16.86
CA PHE A 58 2.56 -11.39 17.20
C PHE A 58 1.85 -12.37 16.26
N PRO A 59 2.32 -13.63 16.15
CA PRO A 59 1.78 -14.60 15.20
C PRO A 59 0.27 -14.83 15.36
N GLU A 60 -0.27 -14.67 16.56
CA GLU A 60 -1.70 -14.76 16.85
C GLU A 60 -2.53 -13.63 16.21
N MET A 61 -1.88 -12.53 15.86
CA MET A 61 -2.51 -11.38 15.17
C MET A 61 -2.36 -11.45 13.65
N ALA A 62 -1.62 -12.42 13.13
CA ALA A 62 -1.35 -12.50 11.68
C ALA A 62 -2.64 -12.64 10.84
N GLY A 63 -3.66 -13.33 11.37
CA GLY A 63 -4.97 -13.43 10.71
C GLY A 63 -5.77 -12.13 10.66
N ARG A 64 -5.30 -11.07 11.33
CA ARG A 64 -5.91 -9.73 11.29
C ARG A 64 -5.34 -8.84 10.20
N LEU A 65 -4.26 -9.25 9.53
CA LEU A 65 -3.74 -8.54 8.37
C LEU A 65 -4.76 -8.61 7.21
N SER A 66 -4.81 -7.53 6.42
CA SER A 66 -5.51 -7.53 5.14
C SER A 66 -4.92 -8.58 4.20
N THR A 67 -5.76 -9.16 3.37
CA THR A 67 -5.36 -10.10 2.32
C THR A 67 -4.99 -9.39 1.02
N ALA A 68 -5.24 -8.08 0.91
CA ALA A 68 -4.91 -7.29 -0.26
C ALA A 68 -3.39 -7.26 -0.50
N LYS A 69 -3.01 -7.37 -1.76
CA LYS A 69 -1.62 -7.17 -2.18
C LYS A 69 -1.20 -5.70 -1.99
N SER A 70 0.08 -5.48 -1.72
CA SER A 70 0.62 -4.12 -1.71
C SER A 70 0.57 -3.48 -3.10
N PRO A 71 0.65 -2.14 -3.22
CA PRO A 71 0.71 -1.47 -4.52
C PRO A 71 1.75 -2.05 -5.47
N GLN A 72 2.93 -2.41 -4.96
CA GLN A 72 3.97 -3.06 -5.76
C GLN A 72 3.49 -4.39 -6.36
N GLN A 73 2.96 -5.28 -5.53
CA GLN A 73 2.51 -6.60 -5.96
C GLN A 73 1.22 -6.51 -6.79
N MET A 74 0.34 -5.59 -6.44
CA MET A 74 -0.89 -5.33 -7.21
C MET A 74 -0.56 -4.89 -8.63
N PHE A 75 0.39 -3.96 -8.78
CA PHE A 75 0.80 -3.49 -10.11
C PHE A 75 1.46 -4.61 -10.93
N GLY A 76 2.34 -5.39 -10.30
CA GLY A 76 2.96 -6.54 -10.97
C GLY A 76 1.93 -7.55 -11.45
N ALA A 77 0.95 -7.89 -10.61
CA ALA A 77 -0.14 -8.80 -10.95
C ALA A 77 -0.94 -8.28 -12.16
N ILE A 78 -1.32 -7.01 -12.17
CA ILE A 78 -2.06 -6.38 -13.27
C ILE A 78 -1.21 -6.31 -14.54
N THR A 79 0.07 -6.01 -14.42
CA THR A 79 0.98 -5.94 -15.56
C THR A 79 1.12 -7.31 -16.24
N LYS A 80 1.23 -8.38 -15.45
CA LYS A 80 1.37 -9.76 -15.96
C LYS A 80 0.03 -10.48 -16.23
N SER A 81 -1.10 -9.80 -16.10
CA SER A 81 -2.42 -10.33 -16.46
C SER A 81 -3.10 -9.44 -17.49
N TYR A 82 -3.87 -8.47 -17.04
CA TYR A 82 -4.66 -7.58 -17.90
C TYR A 82 -3.82 -6.83 -18.94
N TYR A 83 -2.67 -6.27 -18.52
CA TYR A 83 -1.86 -5.49 -19.44
C TYR A 83 -1.12 -6.36 -20.45
N ALA A 84 -0.67 -7.55 -20.04
CA ALA A 84 -0.13 -8.56 -20.95
C ALA A 84 -1.13 -8.95 -22.03
N GLU A 85 -2.39 -9.19 -21.66
CA GLU A 85 -3.48 -9.49 -22.58
C GLU A 85 -3.72 -8.31 -23.54
N LYS A 86 -3.80 -7.09 -23.02
CA LYS A 86 -3.99 -5.87 -23.80
C LYS A 86 -2.89 -5.65 -24.85
N LEU A 87 -1.65 -6.00 -24.53
CA LEU A 87 -0.50 -5.93 -25.45
C LEU A 87 -0.40 -7.14 -26.38
N GLY A 88 -1.12 -8.22 -26.12
CA GLY A 88 -0.97 -9.49 -26.83
C GLY A 88 0.39 -10.15 -26.59
N VAL A 89 0.97 -9.95 -25.40
CA VAL A 89 2.27 -10.48 -25.00
C VAL A 89 2.08 -11.59 -23.97
N ASP A 90 2.88 -12.64 -24.08
CA ASP A 90 2.95 -13.71 -23.09
C ASP A 90 3.42 -13.14 -21.74
N PRO A 91 2.66 -13.29 -20.63
CA PRO A 91 3.04 -12.81 -19.31
C PRO A 91 4.45 -13.25 -18.86
N GLU A 92 4.90 -14.43 -19.25
CA GLU A 92 6.23 -14.95 -18.90
C GLU A 92 7.38 -14.19 -19.60
N LYS A 93 7.08 -13.44 -20.65
CA LYS A 93 8.04 -12.57 -21.34
C LYS A 93 8.12 -11.17 -20.77
N ILE A 94 7.27 -10.83 -19.80
CA ILE A 94 7.28 -9.53 -19.14
C ILE A 94 8.21 -9.62 -17.92
N PHE A 95 9.26 -8.80 -17.92
CA PHE A 95 10.15 -8.63 -16.79
C PHE A 95 9.76 -7.35 -16.03
N CYS A 96 9.05 -7.52 -14.93
CA CYS A 96 8.51 -6.43 -14.13
C CYS A 96 9.54 -5.99 -13.07
N VAL A 97 9.99 -4.74 -13.15
CA VAL A 97 10.92 -4.15 -12.19
C VAL A 97 10.21 -3.07 -11.38
N SER A 98 10.22 -3.22 -10.07
CA SER A 98 9.72 -2.19 -9.15
C SER A 98 10.86 -1.31 -8.64
N ILE A 99 10.66 0.00 -8.62
CA ILE A 99 11.61 0.98 -8.07
C ILE A 99 11.00 1.56 -6.79
N MET A 100 11.59 1.23 -5.65
CA MET A 100 11.07 1.58 -4.33
C MET A 100 12.17 2.08 -3.39
N PRO A 101 11.91 3.08 -2.55
CA PRO A 101 12.88 3.55 -1.55
C PRO A 101 12.98 2.62 -0.32
N CYS A 102 12.54 1.38 -0.43
CA CYS A 102 12.36 0.45 0.69
C CYS A 102 13.03 -0.90 0.41
N LEU A 103 13.97 -1.31 1.26
CA LEU A 103 14.65 -2.61 1.15
C LEU A 103 13.72 -3.80 1.42
N ALA A 104 12.71 -3.65 2.27
CA ALA A 104 11.77 -4.72 2.58
C ALA A 104 10.94 -5.14 1.34
N LYS A 105 10.79 -4.26 0.36
CA LYS A 105 10.14 -4.57 -0.92
C LYS A 105 10.89 -5.62 -1.75
N LYS A 106 12.20 -5.75 -1.56
CA LYS A 106 13.00 -6.83 -2.17
C LYS A 106 12.64 -8.22 -1.63
N ASP A 107 12.25 -8.29 -0.39
CA ASP A 107 11.78 -9.52 0.21
C ASP A 107 10.33 -9.82 -0.21
N GLU A 108 9.47 -8.79 -0.21
CA GLU A 108 8.08 -8.92 -0.62
C GLU A 108 7.92 -9.50 -2.03
N CYS A 109 8.77 -9.12 -2.99
CA CYS A 109 8.69 -9.65 -4.35
C CYS A 109 8.95 -11.16 -4.45
N THR A 110 9.48 -11.79 -3.40
CA THR A 110 9.67 -13.25 -3.35
C THR A 110 8.47 -14.00 -2.78
N TRP A 111 7.50 -13.30 -2.20
CA TRP A 111 6.31 -13.91 -1.64
C TRP A 111 5.45 -14.52 -2.74
N ASP A 112 4.62 -15.50 -2.39
CA ASP A 112 3.74 -16.20 -3.33
C ASP A 112 4.45 -16.77 -4.57
N GLY A 113 5.74 -17.09 -4.42
CA GLY A 113 6.57 -17.66 -5.48
C GLY A 113 7.15 -16.63 -6.46
N GLY A 114 7.12 -15.33 -6.13
CA GLY A 114 7.77 -14.27 -6.92
C GLY A 114 7.17 -14.06 -8.31
N LYS A 115 5.86 -14.25 -8.45
CA LYS A 115 5.19 -14.25 -9.76
C LYS A 115 4.89 -12.86 -10.31
N ASP A 116 4.66 -11.88 -9.43
CA ASP A 116 4.15 -10.57 -9.84
C ASP A 116 5.27 -9.62 -10.24
N VAL A 117 6.31 -9.53 -9.41
CA VAL A 117 7.46 -8.62 -9.61
C VAL A 117 8.75 -9.42 -9.66
N ASP A 118 9.53 -9.26 -10.73
CA ASP A 118 10.76 -10.04 -10.96
C ASP A 118 11.96 -9.46 -10.23
N ALA A 119 12.03 -8.13 -10.11
CA ALA A 119 13.11 -7.45 -9.42
C ALA A 119 12.65 -6.17 -8.73
N VAL A 120 13.30 -5.86 -7.61
CA VAL A 120 13.10 -4.58 -6.91
C VAL A 120 14.43 -3.84 -6.83
N LEU A 121 14.44 -2.62 -7.33
CA LEU A 121 15.57 -1.69 -7.23
C LEU A 121 15.24 -0.59 -6.22
N THR A 122 16.17 -0.28 -5.35
CA THR A 122 16.07 0.93 -4.55
C THR A 122 16.37 2.17 -5.41
N THR A 123 15.91 3.32 -4.99
CA THR A 123 16.24 4.60 -5.66
C THR A 123 17.76 4.82 -5.73
N ARG A 124 18.52 4.39 -4.72
CA ARG A 124 19.98 4.46 -4.71
C ARG A 124 20.63 3.49 -5.72
N GLU A 125 20.02 2.35 -5.98
CA GLU A 125 20.50 1.42 -7.02
C GLU A 125 20.22 1.96 -8.41
N VAL A 126 19.05 2.59 -8.63
CA VAL A 126 18.76 3.29 -9.89
C VAL A 126 19.74 4.43 -10.15
N GLU A 127 20.09 5.21 -9.11
CA GLU A 127 21.15 6.24 -9.22
C GLU A 127 22.48 5.64 -9.67
N ARG A 128 22.87 4.50 -9.12
CA ARG A 128 24.10 3.79 -9.54
C ARG A 128 24.01 3.28 -10.99
N MET A 129 22.84 2.78 -11.39
CA MET A 129 22.59 2.38 -12.78
C MET A 129 22.74 3.58 -13.72
N PHE A 130 22.14 4.72 -13.41
CA PHE A 130 22.30 5.94 -14.22
C PHE A 130 23.76 6.34 -14.37
N LYS A 131 24.55 6.30 -13.29
CA LYS A 131 25.98 6.55 -13.35
C LYS A 131 26.73 5.55 -14.24
N ALA A 132 26.38 4.25 -14.16
CA ALA A 132 26.98 3.21 -14.98
C ALA A 132 26.67 3.35 -16.48
N PHE A 133 25.49 3.87 -16.80
CA PHE A 133 25.06 4.18 -18.17
C PHE A 133 25.42 5.61 -18.62
N PHE A 134 26.20 6.35 -17.82
CA PHE A 134 26.56 7.75 -18.08
C PHE A 134 25.36 8.68 -18.30
N ILE A 135 24.26 8.38 -17.62
CA ILE A 135 23.04 9.18 -17.64
C ILE A 135 23.09 10.19 -16.49
N LYS A 136 22.95 11.46 -16.81
CA LYS A 136 22.84 12.56 -15.84
C LYS A 136 21.39 13.01 -15.82
N PRO A 137 20.65 12.77 -14.72
CA PRO A 137 19.23 13.13 -14.64
C PRO A 137 18.95 14.61 -14.90
N GLU A 138 19.85 15.48 -14.44
CA GLU A 138 19.76 16.93 -14.61
C GLU A 138 19.90 17.43 -16.06
N GLU A 139 20.39 16.58 -16.98
CA GLU A 139 20.53 16.87 -18.41
C GLU A 139 19.41 16.23 -19.25
N LEU A 140 18.41 15.61 -18.61
CA LEU A 140 17.31 14.96 -19.31
C LEU A 140 16.14 15.90 -19.49
N ASP A 141 15.46 15.77 -20.63
CA ASP A 141 14.15 16.36 -20.81
C ASP A 141 13.11 15.68 -19.92
N GLU A 142 12.08 16.42 -19.54
CA GLU A 142 10.91 15.87 -18.87
C GLU A 142 10.20 14.87 -19.78
N ASP A 143 9.62 13.83 -19.20
CA ASP A 143 8.90 12.77 -19.90
C ASP A 143 7.74 12.32 -19.03
N GLU A 144 6.71 11.76 -19.63
CA GLU A 144 5.52 11.29 -18.92
C GLU A 144 5.58 9.78 -18.66
N PHE A 145 4.85 9.34 -17.65
CA PHE A 145 4.61 7.93 -17.43
C PHE A 145 3.70 7.35 -18.49
N ASP A 146 3.91 6.08 -18.82
CA ASP A 146 2.93 5.33 -19.60
C ASP A 146 1.66 5.14 -18.78
N ASN A 147 0.51 5.22 -19.43
CA ASN A 147 -0.78 5.16 -18.77
C ASN A 147 -1.58 3.94 -19.26
N PRO A 148 -1.44 2.77 -18.63
CA PRO A 148 -2.07 1.56 -19.12
C PRO A 148 -3.58 1.49 -18.84
N LEU A 149 -4.05 2.12 -17.77
CA LEU A 149 -5.40 1.93 -17.21
C LEU A 149 -6.10 3.24 -16.79
N GLY A 150 -5.48 4.38 -17.03
CA GLY A 150 -5.96 5.69 -16.58
C GLY A 150 -5.04 6.33 -15.54
N GLU A 151 -5.36 7.54 -15.15
CA GLU A 151 -4.60 8.30 -14.15
C GLU A 151 -4.94 7.82 -12.74
N GLY A 152 -3.95 7.84 -11.84
CA GLY A 152 -4.17 7.63 -10.41
C GLY A 152 -4.97 8.77 -9.79
N THR A 153 -5.63 8.50 -8.67
CA THR A 153 -6.39 9.50 -7.92
C THR A 153 -5.55 10.16 -6.82
N GLY A 154 -6.12 11.18 -6.17
CA GLY A 154 -5.50 11.78 -4.99
C GLY A 154 -5.30 10.81 -3.82
N ALA A 155 -6.05 9.69 -3.76
CA ALA A 155 -5.86 8.66 -2.75
C ALA A 155 -4.48 8.00 -2.87
N GLY A 156 -4.06 7.63 -4.08
CA GLY A 156 -2.71 7.10 -4.32
C GLY A 156 -1.61 8.08 -3.94
N VAL A 157 -1.81 9.36 -4.21
CA VAL A 157 -0.82 10.41 -3.87
C VAL A 157 -0.63 10.55 -2.36
N ILE A 158 -1.69 10.55 -1.57
CA ILE A 158 -1.59 10.72 -0.10
C ILE A 158 -0.95 9.52 0.62
N PHE A 159 -0.80 8.38 -0.03
CA PHE A 159 -0.05 7.22 0.50
C PHE A 159 1.37 7.59 0.96
N GLY A 160 2.01 8.55 0.29
CA GLY A 160 3.37 9.00 0.63
C GLY A 160 3.48 9.79 1.94
N ALA A 161 2.36 10.22 2.52
CA ALA A 161 2.34 10.95 3.78
C ALA A 161 2.20 10.01 4.98
N THR A 162 2.77 10.38 6.14
CA THR A 162 2.58 9.62 7.39
C THR A 162 1.10 9.64 7.78
N GLY A 163 0.48 8.46 7.88
CA GLY A 163 -0.95 8.29 8.08
C GLY A 163 -1.80 8.31 6.80
N GLY A 164 -1.18 8.59 5.64
CA GLY A 164 -1.88 8.73 4.36
C GLY A 164 -2.58 7.47 3.89
N VAL A 165 -2.03 6.29 4.15
CA VAL A 165 -2.69 5.01 3.85
C VAL A 165 -4.03 4.89 4.60
N MET A 166 -4.04 5.20 5.90
CA MET A 166 -5.26 5.18 6.71
C MET A 166 -6.28 6.21 6.20
N GLU A 167 -5.82 7.41 5.87
CA GLU A 167 -6.70 8.44 5.31
C GLU A 167 -7.31 7.99 3.97
N ALA A 168 -6.52 7.44 3.07
CA ALA A 168 -7.00 6.91 1.79
C ALA A 168 -8.04 5.80 2.00
N ALA A 169 -7.78 4.87 2.93
CA ALA A 169 -8.70 3.79 3.28
C ALA A 169 -10.04 4.32 3.81
N LEU A 170 -10.00 5.30 4.72
CA LEU A 170 -11.21 5.93 5.26
C LEU A 170 -12.01 6.68 4.19
N ARG A 171 -11.34 7.41 3.29
CA ARG A 171 -11.98 8.10 2.17
C ARG A 171 -12.68 7.13 1.23
N SER A 172 -12.01 6.04 0.87
CA SER A 172 -12.56 5.01 0.00
C SER A 172 -13.71 4.26 0.67
N ALA A 173 -13.57 3.88 1.95
CA ALA A 173 -14.64 3.25 2.70
C ALA A 173 -15.89 4.17 2.82
N TYR A 174 -15.68 5.46 3.07
CA TYR A 174 -16.76 6.44 3.10
C TYR A 174 -17.48 6.52 1.74
N TYR A 175 -16.72 6.60 0.65
CA TYR A 175 -17.29 6.62 -0.70
C TYR A 175 -18.06 5.33 -1.02
N LEU A 176 -17.52 4.17 -0.70
CA LEU A 176 -18.17 2.88 -0.92
C LEU A 176 -19.52 2.76 -0.19
N VAL A 177 -19.63 3.36 1.01
CA VAL A 177 -20.86 3.31 1.82
C VAL A 177 -21.87 4.38 1.42
N THR A 178 -21.41 5.59 1.06
CA THR A 178 -22.30 6.75 0.86
C THR A 178 -22.53 7.13 -0.60
N GLY A 179 -21.64 6.67 -1.52
CA GLY A 179 -21.60 7.12 -2.92
C GLY A 179 -21.08 8.55 -3.10
N ASN A 180 -20.60 9.19 -2.04
CA ASN A 180 -20.11 10.57 -2.07
C ASN A 180 -18.68 10.67 -1.55
N ASN A 181 -17.92 11.62 -2.08
CA ASN A 181 -16.61 11.93 -1.51
C ASN A 181 -16.76 12.65 -0.16
N PRO A 182 -15.93 12.32 0.84
CA PRO A 182 -15.89 13.07 2.08
C PRO A 182 -15.28 14.46 1.88
N ASP A 183 -15.55 15.38 2.82
CA ASP A 183 -14.90 16.69 2.83
C ASP A 183 -13.37 16.56 2.81
N ALA A 184 -12.69 17.56 2.27
CA ALA A 184 -11.22 17.56 2.13
C ALA A 184 -10.51 17.32 3.47
N ASP A 185 -11.05 17.82 4.55
CA ASP A 185 -10.47 17.80 5.89
C ASP A 185 -11.02 16.69 6.81
N ALA A 186 -11.94 15.86 6.31
CA ALA A 186 -12.69 14.89 7.11
C ALA A 186 -11.82 13.94 7.95
N PHE A 187 -10.64 13.57 7.46
CA PHE A 187 -9.78 12.55 8.08
C PHE A 187 -8.37 13.04 8.41
N GLN A 188 -8.15 14.35 8.54
CA GLN A 188 -6.84 14.94 8.83
C GLN A 188 -6.22 14.47 10.16
N SER A 189 -7.02 14.08 11.14
CA SER A 189 -6.54 13.66 12.46
C SER A 189 -5.63 12.41 12.43
N VAL A 190 -5.65 11.63 11.35
CA VAL A 190 -4.74 10.49 11.20
C VAL A 190 -3.39 10.87 10.60
N ARG A 191 -3.22 12.09 10.07
CA ARG A 191 -1.96 12.59 9.51
C ARG A 191 -0.98 13.04 10.59
N GLY A 192 0.32 13.04 10.27
CA GLY A 192 1.39 13.69 11.03
C GLY A 192 2.38 12.72 11.64
N LEU A 193 3.44 13.31 12.25
CA LEU A 193 4.65 12.61 12.67
C LEU A 193 4.60 12.05 14.10
N GLU A 194 3.49 12.19 14.83
CA GLU A 194 3.36 11.56 16.14
C GLU A 194 3.49 10.04 16.02
N GLY A 195 4.18 9.44 16.98
CA GLY A 195 4.51 8.02 16.91
C GLY A 195 3.30 7.09 16.94
N TRP A 196 2.18 7.53 17.55
CA TRP A 196 0.93 6.79 17.66
C TRP A 196 -0.23 7.78 17.76
N LYS A 197 -1.27 7.58 16.95
CA LYS A 197 -2.51 8.36 16.92
C LYS A 197 -3.72 7.45 16.90
N GLU A 198 -4.78 7.90 17.52
CA GLU A 198 -6.10 7.29 17.49
C GLU A 198 -7.14 8.32 17.08
N ALA A 199 -8.13 7.89 16.32
CA ALA A 199 -9.26 8.73 15.92
C ALA A 199 -10.52 7.89 15.74
N SER A 200 -11.67 8.54 15.91
CA SER A 200 -12.98 7.93 15.69
C SER A 200 -13.72 8.72 14.61
N PHE A 201 -14.31 8.02 13.68
CA PHE A 201 -15.05 8.60 12.56
C PHE A 201 -16.41 7.97 12.42
N ASP A 202 -17.38 8.76 11.95
CA ASP A 202 -18.68 8.24 11.55
C ASP A 202 -18.69 7.89 10.06
N LEU A 203 -18.94 6.63 9.76
CA LEU A 203 -19.18 6.13 8.42
C LEU A 203 -20.68 5.83 8.26
N ASN A 204 -21.45 6.85 7.91
CA ASN A 204 -22.90 6.74 7.68
C ASN A 204 -23.66 6.08 8.86
N GLY A 205 -23.47 6.62 10.06
CA GLY A 205 -24.11 6.12 11.30
C GLY A 205 -23.37 4.95 11.96
N THR A 206 -22.23 4.52 11.42
CA THR A 206 -21.37 3.52 12.03
C THR A 206 -20.06 4.17 12.50
N THR A 207 -19.84 4.18 13.81
CA THR A 207 -18.57 4.64 14.38
C THR A 207 -17.45 3.65 14.08
N VAL A 208 -16.37 4.14 13.47
CA VAL A 208 -15.14 3.38 13.20
C VAL A 208 -14.00 4.02 13.97
N ASN A 209 -13.33 3.21 14.78
CA ASN A 209 -12.14 3.60 15.52
C ASN A 209 -10.90 3.14 14.75
N VAL A 210 -9.95 4.04 14.56
CA VAL A 210 -8.72 3.77 13.83
C VAL A 210 -7.50 4.18 14.64
N ALA A 211 -6.38 3.51 14.39
CA ALA A 211 -5.09 3.86 14.96
C ALA A 211 -4.01 3.83 13.89
N VAL A 212 -3.09 4.79 13.95
CA VAL A 212 -1.92 4.88 13.09
C VAL A 212 -0.68 4.92 13.96
N ALA A 213 0.26 4.00 13.72
CA ALA A 213 1.54 3.96 14.42
C ALA A 213 2.70 4.10 13.43
N SER A 214 3.62 5.01 13.71
CA SER A 214 4.84 5.22 12.94
C SER A 214 6.04 4.60 13.64
N GLY A 215 6.73 3.70 12.94
CA GLY A 215 7.87 2.92 13.43
C GLY A 215 7.48 1.72 14.29
N LEU A 216 8.24 0.61 14.15
CA LEU A 216 7.91 -0.67 14.77
C LEU A 216 7.88 -0.63 16.30
N SER A 217 8.61 0.26 16.95
CA SER A 217 8.56 0.44 18.41
C SER A 217 7.18 0.94 18.87
N ASN A 218 6.62 1.94 18.19
CA ASN A 218 5.27 2.45 18.48
C ASN A 218 4.21 1.42 18.11
N THR A 219 4.39 0.73 17.00
CA THR A 219 3.51 -0.35 16.57
C THR A 219 3.47 -1.49 17.60
N ARG A 220 4.62 -1.88 18.17
CA ARG A 220 4.67 -2.88 19.27
C ARG A 220 3.86 -2.42 20.48
N ARG A 221 3.95 -1.14 20.84
CA ARG A 221 3.17 -0.57 21.94
C ARG A 221 1.68 -0.60 21.67
N LEU A 222 1.28 -0.24 20.44
CA LEU A 222 -0.12 -0.26 20.01
C LEU A 222 -0.69 -1.70 20.05
N VAL A 223 -0.02 -2.67 19.43
CA VAL A 223 -0.50 -4.06 19.42
C VAL A 223 -0.60 -4.62 20.83
N ASN A 224 0.36 -4.32 21.71
CA ASN A 224 0.28 -4.74 23.13
C ASN A 224 -0.88 -4.06 23.87
N ALA A 225 -1.24 -2.82 23.54
CA ALA A 225 -2.41 -2.16 24.11
C ALA A 225 -3.72 -2.84 23.63
N ILE A 226 -3.84 -3.13 22.33
CA ILE A 226 -4.98 -3.86 21.76
C ILE A 226 -5.16 -5.21 22.45
N LYS A 227 -4.09 -5.99 22.63
CA LYS A 227 -4.14 -7.29 23.32
C LYS A 227 -4.62 -7.17 24.77
N LYS A 228 -4.20 -6.13 25.48
CA LYS A 228 -4.66 -5.88 26.85
C LYS A 228 -6.14 -5.50 26.92
N LEU A 229 -6.62 -4.67 25.97
CA LEU A 229 -8.04 -4.30 25.89
C LEU A 229 -8.92 -5.49 25.55
N SER A 230 -8.49 -6.38 24.66
CA SER A 230 -9.24 -7.59 24.33
C SER A 230 -9.29 -8.59 25.49
N LEU A 231 -8.33 -8.56 26.42
CA LEU A 231 -8.30 -9.37 27.63
C LEU A 231 -9.18 -8.80 28.77
N ILE A 232 -9.52 -7.52 28.72
CA ILE A 232 -10.37 -6.86 29.74
C ILE A 232 -11.87 -7.04 29.44
N HIS A 233 -12.21 -7.38 28.21
CA HIS A 233 -13.61 -7.64 27.78
C HIS A 233 -14.01 -9.12 27.82
N ILE A 234 -13.19 -9.97 28.42
CA ILE A 234 -13.54 -11.32 28.84
C ILE A 234 -13.90 -11.24 30.34
#